data_5c1d20519927878c2dc3ce77b4a7409e
#
_entry.id   5c1d20519927878c2dc3ce77b4a7409e
#
_cell.length_a   1.000
_cell.length_b   1.000
_cell.length_c   1.000
_cell.angle_alpha   90.00
_cell.angle_beta   90.00
_cell.angle_gamma   90.00
#
_symmetry.space_group_name_H-M   'P 1'
#
loop_
_entity.id
_entity.type
_entity.pdbx_description
1 polymer ?
#
loop_
_entity_poly.entity_id
_entity_poly.type
_entity_poly.pdbx_seq_one_letter_code
_entity_poly.pdbx_strand_id
1 'polypeptide(L)'
;MSNNANQEEITKNAPPAPLSPVDEEILAQVRFAAACAEEKKAENILILRLSAITEFSDYFVICSGNSTRQTQAIADEITEQLKPYKLRPLHTEGYATGDWILIDYGAFIVHIFTQSARQFYDLERLWRDAERVV
;
A
#
# COMPACT_ATOMS: atom_id res chain seq x y z
N MET A 1 7.23 5.46 -39.49
CA MET A 1 6.70 5.09 -38.94
C MET A 1 6.49 5.40 -37.88
N SER A 2 6.27 5.73 -37.53
CA SER A 2 5.99 6.18 -36.70
C SER A 2 5.16 5.79 -35.84
N ASN A 3 5.26 4.96 -35.48
CA ASN A 3 4.40 4.37 -34.64
C ASN A 3 4.70 4.53 -33.20
N ASN A 4 5.67 5.34 -32.83
CA ASN A 4 6.03 5.53 -31.43
C ASN A 4 4.87 6.09 -30.63
N ALA A 5 4.19 7.08 -31.16
CA ALA A 5 3.06 7.67 -30.46
C ALA A 5 1.94 6.67 -30.30
N ASN A 6 1.67 5.91 -31.36
CA ASN A 6 0.63 4.90 -31.29
C ASN A 6 0.97 3.79 -30.32
N GLN A 7 2.24 3.40 -30.28
CA GLN A 7 2.68 2.38 -29.37
C GLN A 7 2.59 2.84 -27.93
N GLU A 8 2.89 4.10 -27.68
CA GLU A 8 2.75 4.64 -26.34
C GLU A 8 1.29 4.67 -25.91
N GLU A 9 0.40 5.07 -26.80
CA GLU A 9 -1.01 5.06 -26.49
C GLU A 9 -1.52 3.66 -26.22
N ILE A 10 -1.11 2.72 -27.05
CA ILE A 10 -1.51 1.34 -26.87
C ILE A 10 -0.99 0.80 -25.55
N THR A 11 0.25 1.13 -25.21
CA THR A 11 0.83 0.69 -23.94
C THR A 11 0.08 1.28 -22.76
N LYS A 12 -0.30 2.56 -22.85
CA LYS A 12 -1.04 3.21 -21.79
C LYS A 12 -2.39 2.57 -21.57
N ASN A 13 -3.03 2.17 -22.64
CA ASN A 13 -4.39 1.64 -22.57
C ASN A 13 -4.44 0.13 -22.52
N ALA A 14 -3.30 -0.51 -22.66
CA ALA A 14 -3.24 -1.97 -22.64
C ALA A 14 -3.46 -2.49 -21.21
N PRO A 15 -4.04 -3.67 -21.07
CA PRO A 15 -4.11 -4.28 -19.74
C PRO A 15 -2.71 -4.47 -19.18
N PRO A 16 -2.55 -4.41 -17.88
CA PRO A 16 -1.23 -4.67 -17.28
C PRO A 16 -0.73 -6.03 -17.67
N ALA A 17 0.58 -6.17 -17.79
CA ALA A 17 1.19 -7.47 -18.07
C ALA A 17 0.83 -8.43 -16.93
N PRO A 18 0.71 -9.72 -17.21
CA PRO A 18 0.47 -10.69 -16.15
C PRO A 18 1.56 -10.61 -15.09
N LEU A 19 1.18 -10.79 -13.85
CA LEU A 19 2.12 -10.77 -12.75
C LEU A 19 2.95 -12.04 -12.76
N SER A 20 4.23 -11.92 -12.38
CA SER A 20 5.05 -13.09 -12.15
C SER A 20 4.56 -13.83 -10.90
N PRO A 21 4.94 -15.09 -10.69
CA PRO A 21 4.56 -15.80 -9.46
C PRO A 21 5.01 -15.06 -8.19
N VAL A 22 6.19 -14.42 -8.23
CA VAL A 22 6.66 -13.65 -7.07
C VAL A 22 5.76 -12.45 -6.84
N ASP A 23 5.38 -11.75 -7.90
CA ASP A 23 4.49 -10.61 -7.79
C ASP A 23 3.12 -11.01 -7.27
N GLU A 24 2.62 -12.16 -7.71
CA GLU A 24 1.34 -12.66 -7.21
C GLU A 24 1.41 -12.97 -5.73
N GLU A 25 2.53 -13.52 -5.27
CA GLU A 25 2.72 -13.80 -3.85
C GLU A 25 2.74 -12.51 -3.04
N ILE A 26 3.46 -11.50 -3.53
CA ILE A 26 3.52 -10.21 -2.85
C ILE A 26 2.13 -9.58 -2.80
N LEU A 27 1.41 -9.62 -3.91
CA LEU A 27 0.06 -9.05 -3.95
C LEU A 27 -0.88 -9.77 -2.97
N ALA A 28 -0.74 -11.09 -2.83
CA ALA A 28 -1.53 -11.83 -1.86
C ALA A 28 -1.23 -11.38 -0.44
N GLN A 29 0.03 -11.12 -0.12
CA GLN A 29 0.42 -10.60 1.19
C GLN A 29 -0.15 -9.20 1.42
N VAL A 30 -0.11 -8.36 0.39
CA VAL A 30 -0.64 -7.01 0.44
C VAL A 30 -2.15 -7.04 0.69
N ARG A 31 -2.86 -7.90 -0.01
CA ARG A 31 -4.31 -8.04 0.18
C ARG A 31 -4.65 -8.57 1.56
N PHE A 32 -3.83 -9.45 2.10
CA PHE A 32 -4.04 -9.94 3.45
C PHE A 32 -3.84 -8.81 4.46
N ALA A 33 -2.80 -7.98 4.29
CA ALA A 33 -2.59 -6.84 5.16
C ALA A 33 -3.79 -5.88 5.11
N ALA A 34 -4.31 -5.63 3.91
CA ALA A 34 -5.49 -4.77 3.77
C ALA A 34 -6.71 -5.38 4.47
N ALA A 35 -6.89 -6.69 4.38
CA ALA A 35 -7.99 -7.37 5.05
C ALA A 35 -7.85 -7.27 6.58
N CYS A 36 -6.63 -7.34 7.09
CA CYS A 36 -6.38 -7.17 8.52
C CYS A 36 -6.76 -5.75 8.97
N ALA A 37 -6.44 -4.75 8.14
CA ALA A 37 -6.82 -3.37 8.43
C ALA A 37 -8.34 -3.25 8.47
N GLU A 38 -9.03 -3.89 7.56
CA GLU A 38 -10.49 -3.84 7.50
C GLU A 38 -11.11 -4.45 8.74
N GLU A 39 -10.50 -5.50 9.30
CA GLU A 39 -10.98 -6.12 10.54
C GLU A 39 -11.02 -5.11 11.69
N LYS A 40 -10.13 -4.14 11.67
CA LYS A 40 -10.09 -3.09 12.70
C LYS A 40 -10.75 -1.81 12.23
N LYS A 41 -11.65 -1.91 11.26
CA LYS A 41 -12.50 -0.82 10.79
C LYS A 41 -11.72 0.30 10.13
N ALA A 42 -10.57 0.00 9.54
CA ALA A 42 -9.85 0.98 8.74
C ALA A 42 -10.72 1.47 7.60
N GLU A 43 -10.61 2.74 7.28
CA GLU A 43 -11.42 3.36 6.24
C GLU A 43 -10.57 3.74 5.03
N ASN A 44 -11.24 3.78 3.89
CA ASN A 44 -10.64 4.24 2.63
C ASN A 44 -9.33 3.50 2.32
N ILE A 45 -9.41 2.18 2.37
CA ILE A 45 -8.25 1.33 2.11
C ILE A 45 -7.96 1.36 0.62
N LEU A 46 -6.70 1.67 0.30
CA LEU A 46 -6.23 1.79 -1.07
C LEU A 46 -4.96 0.98 -1.23
N ILE A 47 -4.87 0.23 -2.30
CA ILE A 47 -3.66 -0.50 -2.66
C ILE A 47 -3.15 0.08 -3.96
N LEU A 48 -1.91 0.57 -3.95
CA LEU A 48 -1.24 1.12 -5.13
C LEU A 48 -0.10 0.21 -5.54
N ARG A 49 -0.01 -0.08 -6.82
CA ARG A 49 1.12 -0.82 -7.37
C ARG A 49 2.16 0.18 -7.87
N LEU A 50 3.36 0.09 -7.33
CA LEU A 50 4.41 1.07 -7.58
C LEU A 50 5.54 0.55 -8.44
N SER A 51 5.60 -0.75 -8.66
CA SER A 51 6.77 -1.37 -9.29
C SER A 51 7.09 -0.81 -10.67
N ALA A 52 6.11 -0.19 -11.34
CA ALA A 52 6.32 0.40 -12.66
C ALA A 52 6.96 1.78 -12.60
N ILE A 53 6.95 2.45 -11.43
CA ILE A 53 7.40 3.83 -11.31
C ILE A 53 8.44 4.06 -10.23
N THR A 54 8.75 3.05 -9.43
CA THR A 54 9.80 3.17 -8.41
C THR A 54 10.39 1.79 -8.13
N GLU A 55 11.61 1.79 -7.63
CA GLU A 55 12.27 0.56 -7.21
C GLU A 55 12.27 0.40 -5.70
N PHE A 56 11.64 1.32 -4.96
CA PHE A 56 11.67 1.27 -3.49
C PHE A 56 10.82 0.16 -2.91
N SER A 57 9.62 0.00 -3.44
CA SER A 57 8.69 -1.03 -3.01
C SER A 57 7.76 -1.31 -4.16
N ASP A 58 7.14 -2.48 -4.13
CA ASP A 58 6.22 -2.85 -5.19
C ASP A 58 4.80 -2.33 -4.94
N TYR A 59 4.41 -2.18 -3.68
CA TYR A 59 3.05 -1.78 -3.34
C TYR A 59 3.02 -0.87 -2.12
N PHE A 60 2.03 0.02 -2.10
CA PHE A 60 1.60 0.72 -0.89
C PHE A 60 0.21 0.23 -0.52
N VAL A 61 -0.01 0.06 0.78
CA VAL A 61 -1.36 -0.06 1.35
C VAL A 61 -1.58 1.22 2.15
N ILE A 62 -2.62 1.96 1.82
CA ILE A 62 -2.91 3.23 2.50
C ILE A 62 -4.30 3.12 3.10
N CYS A 63 -4.45 3.45 4.36
CA CYS A 63 -5.76 3.42 5.02
C CYS A 63 -5.81 4.47 6.12
N SER A 64 -6.98 4.67 6.67
CA SER A 64 -7.21 5.68 7.70
C SER A 64 -7.92 5.11 8.90
N GLY A 65 -7.66 5.72 10.05
CA GLY A 65 -8.40 5.48 11.27
C GLY A 65 -8.97 6.79 11.78
N ASN A 66 -9.98 6.71 12.65
CA ASN A 66 -10.65 7.88 13.19
C ASN A 66 -9.94 8.50 14.38
N SER A 67 -8.95 7.80 14.92
CA SER A 67 -8.19 8.26 16.08
C SER A 67 -6.81 7.63 16.05
N THR A 68 -5.90 8.19 16.84
CA THR A 68 -4.56 7.60 16.97
C THR A 68 -4.63 6.23 17.62
N ARG A 69 -5.60 6.02 18.51
CA ARG A 69 -5.80 4.71 19.12
C ARG A 69 -6.20 3.68 18.08
N GLN A 70 -7.06 4.07 17.14
CA GLN A 70 -7.48 3.17 16.08
C GLN A 70 -6.34 2.88 15.11
N THR A 71 -5.55 3.89 14.74
CA THR A 71 -4.41 3.65 13.84
C THR A 71 -3.43 2.68 14.48
N GLN A 72 -3.20 2.79 15.77
CA GLN A 72 -2.34 1.87 16.50
C GLN A 72 -2.93 0.46 16.52
N ALA A 73 -4.24 0.35 16.71
CA ALA A 73 -4.90 -0.95 16.70
C ALA A 73 -4.81 -1.60 15.32
N ILE A 74 -4.94 -0.81 14.25
CA ILE A 74 -4.79 -1.32 12.89
C ILE A 74 -3.35 -1.84 12.69
N ALA A 75 -2.36 -1.07 13.12
CA ALA A 75 -0.97 -1.47 13.00
C ALA A 75 -0.69 -2.77 13.77
N ASP A 76 -1.24 -2.86 14.99
CA ASP A 76 -1.06 -4.06 15.81
C ASP A 76 -1.66 -5.28 15.14
N GLU A 77 -2.85 -5.14 14.57
CA GLU A 77 -3.53 -6.25 13.92
C GLU A 77 -2.73 -6.74 12.71
N ILE A 78 -2.26 -5.81 11.89
CA ILE A 78 -1.49 -6.17 10.71
C ILE A 78 -0.20 -6.92 11.13
N THR A 79 0.57 -6.34 12.06
CA THR A 79 1.84 -6.94 12.44
C THR A 79 1.64 -8.30 13.10
N GLU A 80 0.59 -8.44 13.90
CA GLU A 80 0.32 -9.69 14.59
C GLU A 80 -0.10 -10.78 13.61
N GLN A 81 -0.97 -10.46 12.66
CA GLN A 81 -1.49 -11.44 11.72
C GLN A 81 -0.48 -11.85 10.64
N LEU A 82 0.47 -11.00 10.35
CA LEU A 82 1.49 -11.34 9.35
C LEU A 82 2.64 -12.15 9.93
N LYS A 83 2.80 -12.14 11.25
CA LYS A 83 3.88 -12.87 11.92
C LYS A 83 3.92 -14.37 11.57
N PRO A 84 2.80 -15.10 11.61
CA PRO A 84 2.85 -16.53 11.30
C PRO A 84 3.34 -16.85 9.90
N TYR A 85 3.27 -15.88 8.98
CA TYR A 85 3.73 -16.06 7.60
C TYR A 85 5.18 -15.62 7.45
N LYS A 86 5.88 -15.40 8.56
CA LYS A 86 7.28 -14.98 8.60
C LYS A 86 7.48 -13.60 7.98
N LEU A 87 6.43 -12.78 8.01
CA LEU A 87 6.50 -11.41 7.56
C LEU A 87 6.65 -10.52 8.79
N ARG A 88 7.86 -9.99 8.96
CA ARG A 88 8.16 -9.08 10.06
C ARG A 88 8.56 -7.75 9.48
N PRO A 89 8.12 -6.65 10.10
CA PRO A 89 8.51 -5.33 9.58
C PRO A 89 10.03 -5.18 9.63
N LEU A 90 10.59 -4.67 8.54
CA LEU A 90 11.97 -4.23 8.55
C LEU A 90 12.11 -3.01 9.44
N HIS A 91 11.04 -2.22 9.52
CA HIS A 91 11.08 -0.97 10.24
C HIS A 91 9.64 -0.42 10.37
N THR A 92 9.39 0.21 11.50
CA THR A 92 8.10 0.82 11.79
C THR A 92 8.34 2.21 12.33
N GLU A 93 7.60 3.21 11.83
CA GLU A 93 7.72 4.57 12.30
C GLU A 93 6.36 5.15 12.63
N GLY A 94 6.36 6.10 13.56
CA GLY A 94 5.18 6.88 13.88
C GLY A 94 4.17 6.19 14.78
N TYR A 95 4.49 5.01 15.30
CA TYR A 95 3.53 4.27 16.12
C TYR A 95 3.12 5.04 17.37
N ALA A 96 4.09 5.60 18.07
CA ALA A 96 3.81 6.27 19.34
C ALA A 96 2.87 7.46 19.18
N THR A 97 3.06 8.23 18.12
CA THR A 97 2.20 9.38 17.84
C THR A 97 0.86 8.95 17.23
N GLY A 98 0.89 7.99 16.33
CA GLY A 98 -0.32 7.44 15.73
C GLY A 98 -0.92 8.23 14.58
N ASP A 99 -0.40 9.42 14.28
CA ASP A 99 -0.94 10.23 13.18
C ASP A 99 -0.64 9.65 11.83
N TRP A 100 0.55 9.10 11.67
CA TRP A 100 0.99 8.43 10.45
C TRP A 100 1.91 7.31 10.87
N ILE A 101 1.40 6.09 10.83
CA ILE A 101 2.19 4.89 11.12
C ILE A 101 2.62 4.28 9.81
N LEU A 102 3.92 4.08 9.66
CA LEU A 102 4.50 3.46 8.49
C LEU A 102 5.06 2.12 8.90
N ILE A 103 4.66 1.06 8.20
CA ILE A 103 5.18 -0.29 8.44
C ILE A 103 5.82 -0.76 7.14
N ASP A 104 7.14 -0.91 7.16
CA ASP A 104 7.92 -1.25 5.98
C ASP A 104 8.22 -2.75 5.99
N TYR A 105 7.65 -3.48 5.03
CA TYR A 105 7.91 -4.91 4.86
C TYR A 105 8.88 -5.19 3.70
N GLY A 106 9.46 -4.15 3.11
CA GLY A 106 10.36 -4.29 1.99
C GLY A 106 9.63 -4.28 0.66
N ALA A 107 8.97 -5.37 0.33
CA ALA A 107 8.22 -5.46 -0.93
C ALA A 107 6.99 -4.59 -0.92
N PHE A 108 6.45 -4.27 0.25
CA PHE A 108 5.33 -3.36 0.35
C PHE A 108 5.43 -2.56 1.65
N ILE A 109 4.80 -1.39 1.65
CA ILE A 109 4.78 -0.49 2.80
C ILE A 109 3.32 -0.18 3.13
N VAL A 110 2.98 -0.30 4.41
CA VAL A 110 1.64 0.04 4.89
C VAL A 110 1.69 1.42 5.51
N HIS A 111 0.78 2.29 5.08
CA HIS A 111 0.64 3.64 5.61
C HIS A 111 -0.73 3.76 6.28
N ILE A 112 -0.72 4.01 7.58
CA ILE A 112 -1.95 4.13 8.35
C ILE A 112 -1.99 5.55 8.91
N PHE A 113 -3.00 6.31 8.51
CA PHE A 113 -3.12 7.73 8.89
C PHE A 113 -4.36 7.96 9.72
N THR A 114 -4.33 8.97 10.59
CA THR A 114 -5.59 9.58 10.99
C THR A 114 -6.16 10.27 9.76
N GLN A 115 -7.47 10.53 9.76
CA GLN A 115 -8.09 11.16 8.60
C GLN A 115 -7.50 12.54 8.32
N SER A 116 -7.25 13.32 9.36
CA SER A 116 -6.67 14.65 9.17
C SER A 116 -5.23 14.56 8.64
N ALA A 117 -4.44 13.63 9.13
CA ALA A 117 -3.08 13.45 8.64
C ALA A 117 -3.05 12.98 7.19
N ARG A 118 -3.97 12.08 6.82
CA ARG A 118 -4.06 11.61 5.43
C ARG A 118 -4.32 12.78 4.48
N GLN A 119 -5.25 13.64 4.87
CA GLN A 119 -5.58 14.80 4.09
C GLN A 119 -4.42 15.78 4.02
N PHE A 120 -3.75 16.00 5.15
CA PHE A 120 -2.65 16.95 5.23
C PHE A 120 -1.45 16.50 4.38
N TYR A 121 -1.02 15.26 4.53
CA TYR A 121 0.16 14.75 3.81
C TYR A 121 -0.15 14.41 2.36
N ASP A 122 -1.38 13.99 2.08
CA ASP A 122 -1.86 13.74 0.72
C ASP A 122 -0.90 12.89 -0.10
N LEU A 123 -0.50 11.76 0.49
CA LEU A 123 0.46 10.84 -0.13
C LEU A 123 -0.02 10.35 -1.49
N GLU A 124 -1.33 10.15 -1.62
CA GLU A 124 -1.94 9.68 -2.86
C GLU A 124 -1.68 10.62 -4.03
N ARG A 125 -1.55 11.92 -3.74
CA ARG A 125 -1.27 12.89 -4.78
C ARG A 125 0.12 12.68 -5.38
N LEU A 126 1.11 12.36 -4.53
CA LEU A 126 2.46 12.09 -4.99
C LEU A 126 2.51 10.85 -5.87
N TRP A 127 1.63 9.89 -5.60
CA TRP A 127 1.63 8.61 -6.30
C TRP A 127 0.39 8.42 -7.15
N ARG A 128 -0.20 9.51 -7.63
CA ARG A 128 -1.47 9.43 -8.37
C ARG A 128 -1.36 8.67 -9.68
N ASP A 129 -0.15 8.55 -10.23
CA ASP A 129 0.06 7.81 -11.47
C ASP A 129 0.24 6.31 -11.23
N ALA A 130 0.28 5.88 -9.98
CA ALA A 130 0.39 4.47 -9.67
C ALA A 130 -0.93 3.75 -9.96
N GLU A 131 -0.81 2.49 -10.33
CA GLU A 131 -1.98 1.67 -10.60
C GLU A 131 -2.72 1.40 -9.30
N ARG A 132 -4.02 1.62 -9.30
CA ARG A 132 -4.87 1.27 -8.15
C ARG A 132 -5.31 -0.17 -8.30
N VAL A 133 -4.99 -0.98 -7.31
CA VAL A 133 -5.37 -2.38 -7.31
C VAL A 133 -6.71 -2.54 -6.60
N VAL A 134 -6.92 -1.71 -5.58
CA VAL A 134 -8.19 -1.68 -4.82
C VAL A 134 -8.52 -0.27 -4.47
#